data_b94a56204d5bb56dcec2bc5e0702f067
#
_entry.id   b94a56204d5bb56dcec2bc5e0702f067
#
_cell.length_a   1.000
_cell.length_b   1.000
_cell.length_c   1.000
_cell.angle_alpha   90.00
_cell.angle_beta   90.00
_cell.angle_gamma   90.00
#
_symmetry.space_group_name_H-M   'P 1'
#
loop_
_entity.id
_entity.type
_entity.pdbx_description
1 polymer ?
#
loop_
_entity_poly.entity_id
_entity_poly.type
_entity_poly.pdbx_seq_one_letter_code
_entity_poly.pdbx_strand_id
1 'polypeptide(L)'
;MNTLQNAISISGIMWTVAEDKDKKPYLVNTQMTCLNYIAFDFETSGLPKKRQVSKVTRENLSNFDTCRAVSLSAARFSSRGRLIKTFDALIQPLDFEVSQSSTTIHGISHEKAMSEGRPFPDVFRDFMEFIGPRTKTLIGHNVIFDLNCLQSEMLRHGLPIEQLDDFVFRCTMEMYRERFMSPIKLHLTL
;
A
#
# COMPACT_ATOMS: atom_id res chain seq x y z
N MET A 1 -9.66 19.88 30.96
CA MET A 1 -10.39 18.64 31.28
C MET A 1 -11.27 18.31 30.07
N ASN A 2 -10.84 17.40 29.20
CA ASN A 2 -11.63 17.00 28.04
C ASN A 2 -12.46 15.80 28.44
N THR A 3 -13.73 15.98 28.56
CA THR A 3 -14.74 14.96 28.84
C THR A 3 -14.84 14.05 27.59
N LEU A 4 -14.33 12.83 27.69
CA LEU A 4 -14.64 11.74 26.78
C LEU A 4 -16.12 11.36 27.02
N GLN A 5 -17.02 11.95 26.27
CA GLN A 5 -18.42 11.58 26.27
C GLN A 5 -18.78 10.84 24.99
N ASN A 6 -19.30 9.63 25.20
CA ASN A 6 -20.01 8.77 24.25
C ASN A 6 -19.14 8.07 23.18
N ALA A 7 -18.44 7.02 23.61
CA ALA A 7 -17.92 6.01 22.69
C ALA A 7 -19.06 5.01 22.37
N ILE A 8 -19.33 4.78 21.08
CA ILE A 8 -20.32 3.81 20.60
C ILE A 8 -19.55 2.67 19.93
N SER A 9 -19.82 1.42 20.31
CA SER A 9 -19.28 0.24 19.65
C SER A 9 -20.27 -0.25 18.61
N ILE A 10 -19.89 -0.26 17.33
CA ILE A 10 -20.65 -0.84 16.24
C ILE A 10 -19.76 -1.90 15.56
N SER A 11 -20.18 -3.14 15.58
CA SER A 11 -19.43 -4.27 14.99
C SER A 11 -17.98 -4.41 15.49
N GLY A 12 -17.75 -4.15 16.79
CA GLY A 12 -16.42 -4.24 17.40
C GLY A 12 -15.50 -3.03 17.13
N ILE A 13 -16.00 -2.01 16.44
CA ILE A 13 -15.27 -0.77 16.14
C ILE A 13 -15.74 0.32 17.11
N MET A 14 -14.81 0.94 17.81
CA MET A 14 -15.10 2.07 18.70
C MET A 14 -15.16 3.38 17.92
N TRP A 15 -16.28 4.08 18.05
CA TRP A 15 -16.51 5.40 17.47
C TRP A 15 -16.67 6.44 18.57
N THR A 16 -16.08 7.60 18.37
CA THR A 16 -16.33 8.79 19.24
C THR A 16 -16.99 9.88 18.41
N VAL A 17 -17.84 10.66 19.09
CA VAL A 17 -18.41 11.87 18.50
C VAL A 17 -17.38 12.99 18.62
N ALA A 18 -17.03 13.60 17.51
CA ALA A 18 -16.27 14.85 17.43
C ALA A 18 -17.15 15.95 16.84
N GLU A 19 -16.79 17.21 17.04
CA GLU A 19 -17.48 18.35 16.43
C GLU A 19 -16.57 19.01 15.40
N ASP A 20 -17.15 19.44 14.27
CA ASP A 20 -16.46 20.27 13.29
C ASP A 20 -16.39 21.74 13.74
N LYS A 21 -15.80 22.60 12.91
CA LYS A 21 -15.69 24.05 13.17
C LYS A 21 -17.05 24.76 13.37
N ASP A 22 -18.13 24.17 12.87
CA ASP A 22 -19.49 24.68 12.93
C ASP A 22 -20.30 24.00 14.07
N LYS A 23 -19.61 23.27 14.97
CA LYS A 23 -20.16 22.48 16.08
C LYS A 23 -21.13 21.37 15.66
N LYS A 24 -21.04 20.90 14.43
CA LYS A 24 -21.83 19.77 13.98
C LYS A 24 -21.15 18.45 14.39
N PRO A 25 -21.89 17.53 15.03
CA PRO A 25 -21.33 16.27 15.47
C PRO A 25 -21.02 15.36 14.25
N TYR A 26 -19.89 14.69 14.28
CA TYR A 26 -19.54 13.63 13.36
C TYR A 26 -18.87 12.47 14.09
N LEU A 27 -19.02 11.27 13.54
CA LEU A 27 -18.41 10.08 14.13
C LEU A 27 -16.97 9.92 13.69
N VAL A 28 -16.06 9.79 14.64
CA VAL A 28 -14.65 9.49 14.43
C VAL A 28 -14.37 8.08 14.93
N ASN A 29 -13.81 7.25 14.06
CA ASN A 29 -13.34 5.94 14.49
C ASN A 29 -12.10 6.11 15.39
N THR A 30 -12.26 5.85 16.67
CA THR A 30 -11.19 6.00 17.67
C THR A 30 -10.06 4.99 17.53
N GLN A 31 -10.32 3.84 16.91
CA GLN A 31 -9.27 2.87 16.63
C GLN A 31 -8.35 3.33 15.48
N MET A 32 -8.85 4.15 14.53
CA MET A 32 -8.03 4.77 13.49
C MET A 32 -7.21 5.97 13.98
N THR A 33 -7.54 6.56 15.12
CA THR A 33 -6.88 7.80 15.58
C THR A 33 -5.47 7.63 16.10
N CYS A 34 -5.00 6.39 16.29
CA CYS A 34 -3.66 6.09 16.83
C CYS A 34 -2.74 5.30 15.92
N LEU A 35 -3.20 4.87 14.74
CA LEU A 35 -2.40 4.03 13.85
C LEU A 35 -1.72 4.87 12.76
N ASN A 36 -0.41 4.81 12.71
CA ASN A 36 0.34 5.28 11.55
C ASN A 36 -0.03 4.42 10.34
N TYR A 37 0.03 5.00 9.15
CA TYR A 37 -0.13 4.27 7.89
C TYR A 37 1.06 4.55 6.97
N ILE A 38 1.26 3.69 6.02
CA ILE A 38 2.32 3.83 5.02
C ILE A 38 1.67 3.84 3.64
N ALA A 39 1.93 4.89 2.88
CA ALA A 39 1.74 4.89 1.45
C ALA A 39 2.98 4.26 0.80
N PHE A 40 2.78 3.38 -0.20
CA PHE A 40 3.88 2.73 -0.92
C PHE A 40 3.52 2.55 -2.39
N ASP A 41 4.56 2.43 -3.22
CA ASP A 41 4.45 2.31 -4.66
C ASP A 41 5.67 1.59 -5.24
N PHE A 42 5.47 0.78 -6.27
CA PHE A 42 6.52 0.10 -7.01
C PHE A 42 6.64 0.64 -8.42
N GLU A 43 7.87 0.94 -8.86
CA GLU A 43 8.15 1.00 -10.28
C GLU A 43 8.57 -0.38 -10.78
N THR A 44 8.11 -0.73 -11.97
CA THR A 44 8.29 -2.08 -12.50
C THR A 44 8.85 -2.10 -13.92
N SER A 45 9.47 -3.23 -14.31
CA SER A 45 10.00 -3.45 -15.67
C SER A 45 8.92 -3.49 -16.75
N GLY A 46 7.64 -3.53 -16.37
CA GLY A 46 6.49 -3.59 -17.27
C GLY A 46 5.22 -4.03 -16.56
N LEU A 47 4.21 -4.40 -17.33
CA LEU A 47 2.91 -4.83 -16.79
C LEU A 47 2.79 -6.36 -16.76
N PRO A 48 2.04 -6.93 -15.80
CA PRO A 48 1.78 -8.36 -15.77
C PRO A 48 0.89 -8.80 -16.94
N LYS A 49 1.03 -10.05 -17.39
CA LYS A 49 0.20 -10.64 -18.46
C LYS A 49 -1.29 -10.63 -18.11
N LYS A 50 -1.61 -10.87 -16.83
CA LYS A 50 -2.96 -10.72 -16.26
C LYS A 50 -2.94 -9.63 -15.22
N ARG A 51 -3.70 -8.56 -15.43
CA ARG A 51 -3.66 -7.34 -14.62
C ARG A 51 -4.26 -7.47 -13.22
N GLN A 52 -5.11 -8.46 -12.99
CA GLN A 52 -5.76 -8.64 -11.69
C GLN A 52 -5.77 -10.10 -11.32
N VAL A 53 -5.05 -10.44 -10.26
CA VAL A 53 -5.19 -11.71 -9.55
C VAL A 53 -5.43 -11.38 -8.07
N SER A 54 -6.29 -12.15 -7.43
CA SER A 54 -6.61 -11.94 -6.00
C SER A 54 -5.43 -12.30 -5.09
N LYS A 55 -4.61 -13.25 -5.51
CA LYS A 55 -3.39 -13.69 -4.81
C LYS A 55 -2.40 -14.26 -5.82
N VAL A 56 -1.11 -13.91 -5.65
CA VAL A 56 -0.03 -14.53 -6.42
C VAL A 56 0.31 -15.87 -5.78
N THR A 57 0.44 -16.90 -6.60
CA THR A 57 0.83 -18.26 -6.22
C THR A 57 1.93 -18.77 -7.14
N ARG A 58 2.56 -19.90 -6.82
CA ARG A 58 3.58 -20.50 -7.68
C ARG A 58 3.03 -20.86 -9.06
N GLU A 59 1.76 -21.26 -9.16
CA GLU A 59 1.10 -21.66 -10.40
C GLU A 59 0.85 -20.49 -11.35
N ASN A 60 0.61 -19.27 -10.79
CA ASN A 60 0.35 -18.08 -11.60
C ASN A 60 1.52 -17.09 -11.66
N LEU A 61 2.66 -17.41 -11.04
CA LEU A 61 3.84 -16.56 -10.94
C LEU A 61 4.34 -16.08 -12.32
N SER A 62 4.27 -16.93 -13.33
CA SER A 62 4.69 -16.60 -14.70
C SER A 62 3.89 -15.45 -15.35
N ASN A 63 2.73 -15.08 -14.80
CA ASN A 63 2.01 -13.89 -15.24
C ASN A 63 2.78 -12.59 -14.95
N PHE A 64 3.71 -12.64 -13.99
CA PHE A 64 4.49 -11.50 -13.51
C PHE A 64 5.94 -11.48 -14.02
N ASP A 65 6.31 -12.33 -14.99
CA ASP A 65 7.67 -12.35 -15.55
C ASP A 65 8.06 -11.04 -16.23
N THR A 66 7.10 -10.30 -16.73
CA THR A 66 7.27 -8.97 -17.34
C THR A 66 7.00 -7.81 -16.39
N CYS A 67 6.65 -8.10 -15.14
CA CYS A 67 6.31 -7.10 -14.11
C CYS A 67 7.20 -7.33 -12.88
N ARG A 68 8.49 -7.02 -13.05
CA ARG A 68 9.52 -7.19 -12.02
C ARG A 68 9.76 -5.87 -11.30
N ALA A 69 9.97 -5.89 -10.00
CA ALA A 69 10.21 -4.69 -9.22
C ALA A 69 11.55 -4.02 -9.58
N VAL A 70 11.52 -2.73 -9.88
CA VAL A 70 12.70 -1.89 -10.21
C VAL A 70 13.02 -0.93 -9.08
N SER A 71 11.99 -0.39 -8.41
CA SER A 71 12.15 0.40 -7.19
C SER A 71 10.97 0.23 -6.26
N LEU A 72 11.17 0.54 -4.99
CA LEU A 72 10.14 0.65 -3.97
C LEU A 72 10.29 1.97 -3.24
N SER A 73 9.25 2.79 -3.30
CA SER A 73 9.13 4.03 -2.56
C SER A 73 8.03 3.93 -1.52
N ALA A 74 8.24 4.51 -0.34
CA ALA A 74 7.23 4.56 0.71
C ALA A 74 7.32 5.80 1.58
N ALA A 75 6.18 6.20 2.13
CA ALA A 75 6.08 7.31 3.07
C ALA A 75 5.22 6.92 4.27
N ARG A 76 5.76 7.11 5.46
CA ARG A 76 5.04 6.88 6.71
C ARG A 76 4.37 8.16 7.17
N PHE A 77 3.10 8.05 7.49
CA PHE A 77 2.28 9.14 8.00
C PHE A 77 1.75 8.82 9.40
N SER A 78 1.61 9.86 10.21
CA SER A 78 0.84 9.78 11.45
C SER A 78 -0.66 9.65 11.13
N SER A 79 -1.45 9.23 12.11
CA SER A 79 -2.92 9.21 12.03
C SER A 79 -3.55 10.55 11.66
N ARG A 80 -2.82 11.66 11.84
CA ARG A 80 -3.25 13.01 11.47
C ARG A 80 -2.73 13.46 10.09
N GLY A 81 -2.19 12.54 9.28
CA GLY A 81 -1.70 12.84 7.94
C GLY A 81 -0.35 13.56 7.88
N ARG A 82 0.37 13.73 9.02
CA ARG A 82 1.70 14.33 9.00
C ARG A 82 2.74 13.31 8.53
N LEU A 83 3.55 13.67 7.53
CA LEU A 83 4.69 12.87 7.10
C LEU A 83 5.69 12.70 8.25
N ILE A 84 6.10 11.47 8.52
CA ILE A 84 7.06 11.10 9.58
C ILE A 84 8.43 10.82 8.97
N LYS A 85 8.48 9.92 7.98
CA LYS A 85 9.71 9.59 7.24
C LYS A 85 9.39 8.97 5.90
N THR A 86 10.38 8.95 5.00
CA THR A 86 10.31 8.30 3.68
C THR A 86 11.27 7.12 3.59
N PHE A 87 11.03 6.28 2.62
CA PHE A 87 11.85 5.14 2.22
C PHE A 87 11.89 5.11 0.71
N ASP A 88 13.08 5.02 0.13
CA ASP A 88 13.28 4.89 -1.30
C ASP A 88 14.43 3.92 -1.54
N ALA A 89 14.22 2.93 -2.41
CA ALA A 89 15.23 1.95 -2.74
C ALA A 89 15.11 1.50 -4.19
N LEU A 90 16.24 1.46 -4.89
CA LEU A 90 16.37 0.79 -6.18
C LEU A 90 16.62 -0.70 -5.96
N ILE A 91 16.02 -1.51 -6.83
CA ILE A 91 16.13 -2.97 -6.81
C ILE A 91 16.96 -3.41 -8.00
N GLN A 92 18.00 -4.19 -7.73
CA GLN A 92 18.93 -4.66 -8.75
C GLN A 92 18.27 -5.74 -9.63
N PRO A 93 18.15 -5.53 -10.95
CA PRO A 93 17.52 -6.46 -11.88
C PRO A 93 18.48 -7.59 -12.30
N LEU A 94 18.74 -8.55 -11.39
CA LEU A 94 19.76 -9.58 -11.57
C LEU A 94 19.40 -10.61 -12.66
N ASP A 95 18.10 -10.86 -12.89
CA ASP A 95 17.59 -11.93 -13.77
C ASP A 95 16.54 -11.43 -14.78
N PHE A 96 16.46 -10.12 -14.96
CA PHE A 96 15.56 -9.49 -15.93
C PHE A 96 16.16 -8.17 -16.44
N GLU A 97 15.58 -7.62 -17.50
CA GLU A 97 15.99 -6.36 -18.08
C GLU A 97 14.91 -5.29 -17.89
N VAL A 98 15.33 -4.07 -17.53
CA VAL A 98 14.43 -2.91 -17.51
C VAL A 98 14.32 -2.37 -18.92
N SER A 99 13.14 -2.46 -19.52
CA SER A 99 12.92 -2.03 -20.89
C SER A 99 13.04 -0.51 -21.04
N GLN A 100 13.42 -0.06 -22.26
CA GLN A 100 13.45 1.37 -22.59
C GLN A 100 12.07 2.02 -22.42
N SER A 101 10.98 1.29 -22.70
CA SER A 101 9.62 1.78 -22.52
C SER A 101 9.28 2.04 -21.04
N SER A 102 9.71 1.17 -20.14
CA SER A 102 9.55 1.36 -18.70
C SER A 102 10.42 2.51 -18.20
N THR A 103 11.68 2.57 -18.63
CA THR A 103 12.59 3.69 -18.33
C THR A 103 11.99 5.04 -18.73
N THR A 104 11.31 5.13 -19.86
CA THR A 104 10.65 6.36 -20.31
C THR A 104 9.53 6.80 -19.35
N ILE A 105 8.87 5.85 -18.66
CA ILE A 105 7.77 6.12 -17.74
C ILE A 105 8.30 6.58 -16.38
N HIS A 106 9.23 5.83 -15.77
CA HIS A 106 9.67 6.06 -14.38
C HIS A 106 11.09 6.64 -14.26
N GLY A 107 11.84 6.79 -15.36
CA GLY A 107 13.15 7.43 -15.36
C GLY A 107 14.31 6.58 -14.83
N ILE A 108 14.10 5.30 -14.52
CA ILE A 108 15.13 4.40 -13.99
C ILE A 108 15.63 3.50 -15.12
N SER A 109 16.86 3.71 -15.59
CA SER A 109 17.45 2.83 -16.60
C SER A 109 17.94 1.52 -16.00
N HIS A 110 18.12 0.50 -16.86
CA HIS A 110 18.68 -0.78 -16.43
C HIS A 110 20.06 -0.60 -15.80
N GLU A 111 20.95 0.20 -16.41
CA GLU A 111 22.29 0.48 -15.91
C GLU A 111 22.25 1.14 -14.53
N LYS A 112 21.33 2.10 -14.33
CA LYS A 112 21.15 2.75 -13.03
C LYS A 112 20.68 1.75 -11.97
N ALA A 113 19.67 0.95 -12.28
CA ALA A 113 19.16 -0.07 -11.37
C ALA A 113 20.23 -1.14 -11.05
N MET A 114 21.07 -1.52 -12.03
CA MET A 114 22.18 -2.45 -11.83
C MET A 114 23.27 -1.87 -10.93
N SER A 115 23.64 -0.60 -11.12
CA SER A 115 24.77 0.02 -10.40
C SER A 115 24.43 0.53 -9.01
N GLU A 116 23.20 1.02 -8.81
CA GLU A 116 22.76 1.65 -7.56
C GLU A 116 21.76 0.80 -6.78
N GLY A 117 21.16 -0.20 -7.42
CA GLY A 117 20.15 -1.08 -6.82
C GLY A 117 20.76 -2.12 -5.89
N ARG A 118 19.92 -2.66 -5.03
CA ARG A 118 20.25 -3.75 -4.11
C ARG A 118 19.38 -4.98 -4.39
N PRO A 119 19.82 -6.19 -4.01
CA PRO A 119 18.99 -7.39 -4.12
C PRO A 119 17.62 -7.19 -3.44
N PHE A 120 16.55 -7.67 -4.07
CA PHE A 120 15.19 -7.53 -3.54
C PHE A 120 15.03 -8.00 -2.08
N PRO A 121 15.62 -9.13 -1.62
CA PRO A 121 15.51 -9.56 -0.23
C PRO A 121 16.05 -8.54 0.78
N ASP A 122 17.11 -7.82 0.44
CA ASP A 122 17.68 -6.78 1.30
C ASP A 122 16.77 -5.56 1.35
N VAL A 123 16.24 -5.12 0.20
CA VAL A 123 15.28 -4.02 0.12
C VAL A 123 14.00 -4.36 0.90
N PHE A 124 13.49 -5.60 0.75
CA PHE A 124 12.31 -6.06 1.46
C PHE A 124 12.52 -6.09 2.99
N ARG A 125 13.67 -6.59 3.46
CA ARG A 125 14.02 -6.57 4.91
C ARG A 125 13.98 -5.15 5.45
N ASP A 126 14.63 -4.20 4.76
CA ASP A 126 14.70 -2.80 5.19
C ASP A 126 13.32 -2.12 5.11
N PHE A 127 12.49 -2.49 4.13
CA PHE A 127 11.10 -2.04 4.05
C PHE A 127 10.26 -2.55 5.23
N MET A 128 10.41 -3.82 5.62
CA MET A 128 9.72 -4.37 6.80
C MET A 128 10.18 -3.67 8.09
N GLU A 129 11.45 -3.34 8.21
CA GLU A 129 11.98 -2.53 9.31
C GLU A 129 11.41 -1.10 9.27
N PHE A 130 11.34 -0.50 8.09
CA PHE A 130 10.70 0.80 7.89
C PHE A 130 9.23 0.78 8.31
N ILE A 131 8.45 -0.26 7.97
CA ILE A 131 7.08 -0.45 8.42
C ILE A 131 7.02 -0.54 9.95
N GLY A 132 7.91 -1.32 10.55
CA GLY A 132 7.97 -1.54 12.00
C GLY A 132 6.72 -2.23 12.56
N PRO A 133 6.77 -2.66 13.83
CA PRO A 133 5.79 -3.62 14.38
C PRO A 133 4.38 -3.03 14.63
N ARG A 134 4.26 -1.72 14.69
CA ARG A 134 3.01 -1.04 15.06
C ARG A 134 2.15 -0.61 13.87
N THR A 135 2.70 -0.56 12.66
CA THR A 135 1.96 -0.16 11.47
C THR A 135 1.36 -1.38 10.81
N LYS A 136 0.05 -1.39 10.62
CA LYS A 136 -0.69 -2.48 10.00
C LYS A 136 -1.43 -2.07 8.73
N THR A 137 -1.45 -0.77 8.40
CA THR A 137 -2.16 -0.25 7.23
C THR A 137 -1.17 0.21 6.16
N LEU A 138 -1.25 -0.42 5.01
CA LEU A 138 -0.51 -0.08 3.79
C LEU A 138 -1.49 0.47 2.74
N ILE A 139 -1.13 1.58 2.11
CA ILE A 139 -1.99 2.30 1.16
C ILE A 139 -1.26 2.44 -0.17
N GLY A 140 -1.93 2.15 -1.27
CA GLY A 140 -1.43 2.36 -2.62
C GLY A 140 -2.52 2.86 -3.56
N HIS A 141 -2.16 3.36 -4.74
CA HIS A 141 -3.10 3.68 -5.80
C HIS A 141 -3.23 2.47 -6.75
N ASN A 142 -4.41 1.87 -6.86
CA ASN A 142 -4.57 0.55 -7.48
C ASN A 142 -3.71 -0.52 -6.78
N VAL A 143 -3.74 -0.52 -5.47
CA VAL A 143 -2.85 -1.26 -4.55
C VAL A 143 -2.71 -2.76 -4.87
N ILE A 144 -3.66 -3.35 -5.59
CA ILE A 144 -3.59 -4.74 -6.01
C ILE A 144 -2.41 -4.99 -6.98
N PHE A 145 -2.03 -3.97 -7.77
CA PHE A 145 -0.87 -4.05 -8.64
C PHE A 145 0.42 -4.15 -7.82
N ASP A 146 0.60 -3.24 -6.87
CA ASP A 146 1.79 -3.21 -6.00
C ASP A 146 1.87 -4.44 -5.10
N LEU A 147 0.73 -4.88 -4.55
CA LEU A 147 0.66 -6.10 -3.76
C LEU A 147 1.04 -7.35 -4.57
N ASN A 148 0.57 -7.45 -5.81
CA ASN A 148 0.92 -8.56 -6.68
C ASN A 148 2.41 -8.51 -7.09
N CYS A 149 2.96 -7.33 -7.35
CA CYS A 149 4.39 -7.15 -7.58
C CYS A 149 5.19 -7.62 -6.37
N LEU A 150 4.86 -7.15 -5.17
CA LEU A 150 5.49 -7.55 -3.91
C LEU A 150 5.44 -9.07 -3.69
N GLN A 151 4.24 -9.67 -3.80
CA GLN A 151 4.06 -11.12 -3.63
C GLN A 151 4.85 -11.93 -4.67
N SER A 152 4.90 -11.47 -5.93
CA SER A 152 5.63 -12.16 -6.98
C SER A 152 7.13 -12.17 -6.72
N GLU A 153 7.71 -11.05 -6.31
CA GLU A 153 9.12 -10.97 -5.95
C GLU A 153 9.42 -11.79 -4.68
N MET A 154 8.56 -11.74 -3.67
CA MET A 154 8.72 -12.58 -2.48
C MET A 154 8.78 -14.07 -2.83
N LEU A 155 7.86 -14.57 -3.67
CA LEU A 155 7.85 -15.96 -4.11
C LEU A 155 9.09 -16.34 -4.92
N ARG A 156 9.60 -15.45 -5.79
CA ARG A 156 10.83 -15.66 -6.57
C ARG A 156 12.04 -15.84 -5.68
N HIS A 157 12.09 -15.07 -4.61
CA HIS A 157 13.20 -15.08 -3.65
C HIS A 157 12.98 -16.03 -2.47
N GLY A 158 11.93 -16.88 -2.51
CA GLY A 158 11.66 -17.86 -1.44
C GLY A 158 11.22 -17.25 -0.11
N LEU A 159 10.75 -16.01 -0.14
CA LEU A 159 10.23 -15.34 1.05
C LEU A 159 8.76 -15.73 1.28
N PRO A 160 8.35 -16.00 2.53
CA PRO A 160 6.97 -16.39 2.82
C PRO A 160 6.02 -15.21 2.68
N ILE A 161 5.05 -15.31 1.76
CA ILE A 161 4.05 -14.27 1.51
C ILE A 161 3.06 -14.09 2.66
N GLU A 162 2.98 -15.06 3.56
CA GLU A 162 2.16 -15.04 4.78
C GLU A 162 2.57 -13.91 5.73
N GLN A 163 3.79 -13.39 5.61
CA GLN A 163 4.22 -12.19 6.35
C GLN A 163 3.34 -10.97 6.03
N LEU A 164 2.62 -10.98 4.92
CA LEU A 164 1.72 -9.90 4.51
C LEU A 164 0.30 -10.04 5.08
N ASP A 165 -0.06 -11.20 5.64
CA ASP A 165 -1.42 -11.47 6.12
C ASP A 165 -1.81 -10.58 7.33
N ASP A 166 -0.83 -10.07 8.05
CA ASP A 166 -1.02 -9.13 9.17
C ASP A 166 -1.35 -7.70 8.74
N PHE A 167 -1.24 -7.38 7.44
CA PHE A 167 -1.43 -6.03 6.94
C PHE A 167 -2.82 -5.84 6.32
N VAL A 168 -3.36 -4.65 6.52
CA VAL A 168 -4.56 -4.17 5.84
C VAL A 168 -4.14 -3.30 4.67
N PHE A 169 -4.45 -3.74 3.46
CA PHE A 169 -4.19 -2.98 2.24
C PHE A 169 -5.39 -2.10 1.90
N ARG A 170 -5.15 -0.84 1.59
CA ARG A 170 -6.17 0.14 1.20
C ARG A 170 -5.83 0.75 -0.15
N CYS A 171 -6.83 0.81 -1.03
CA CYS A 171 -6.69 1.35 -2.37
C CYS A 171 -7.27 2.76 -2.45
N THR A 172 -6.43 3.76 -2.76
CA THR A 172 -6.91 5.15 -2.89
C THR A 172 -7.87 5.33 -4.06
N MET A 173 -7.70 4.54 -5.13
CA MET A 173 -8.63 4.53 -6.26
C MET A 173 -10.02 4.05 -5.86
N GLU A 174 -10.11 2.98 -5.07
CA GLU A 174 -11.38 2.46 -4.55
C GLU A 174 -12.02 3.43 -3.56
N MET A 175 -11.23 3.94 -2.60
CA MET A 175 -11.69 4.94 -1.64
C MET A 175 -12.27 6.19 -2.34
N TYR A 176 -11.64 6.63 -3.44
CA TYR A 176 -12.16 7.73 -4.25
C TYR A 176 -13.49 7.38 -4.92
N ARG A 177 -13.59 6.18 -5.52
CA ARG A 177 -14.83 5.70 -6.13
C ARG A 177 -15.98 5.60 -5.13
N GLU A 178 -15.72 5.04 -3.96
CA GLU A 178 -16.72 4.94 -2.88
C GLU A 178 -17.21 6.32 -2.43
N ARG A 179 -16.27 7.27 -2.30
CA ARG A 179 -16.58 8.61 -1.78
C ARG A 179 -17.32 9.50 -2.79
N PHE A 180 -16.95 9.44 -4.08
CA PHE A 180 -17.37 10.42 -5.07
C PHE A 180 -18.19 9.85 -6.23
N MET A 181 -18.14 8.54 -6.46
CA MET A 181 -18.79 7.89 -7.62
C MET A 181 -19.88 6.90 -7.21
N SER A 182 -19.99 6.55 -5.93
CA SER A 182 -21.10 5.72 -5.44
C SER A 182 -22.38 6.56 -5.44
N PRO A 183 -23.47 6.10 -6.09
CA PRO A 183 -24.76 6.79 -6.01
C PRO A 183 -25.19 6.79 -4.53
N ILE A 184 -25.46 7.98 -3.99
CA ILE A 184 -26.04 8.14 -2.66
C ILE A 184 -27.39 7.45 -2.71
N LYS A 185 -27.52 6.25 -2.17
CA LYS A 185 -28.82 5.65 -1.86
C LYS A 185 -29.40 6.44 -0.69
N LEU A 186 -30.07 7.55 -1.00
CA LEU A 186 -31.01 8.18 -0.09
C LEU A 186 -32.17 7.20 0.10
N HIS A 187 -32.11 6.37 1.13
CA HIS A 187 -33.32 5.74 1.66
C HIS A 187 -34.14 6.85 2.34
N LEU A 188 -34.99 7.49 1.55
CA LEU A 188 -36.13 8.21 2.09
C LEU A 188 -37.12 7.11 2.57
N THR A 189 -37.12 6.85 3.85
CA THR A 189 -38.24 6.17 4.51
C THR A 189 -39.36 7.20 4.61
N LEU A 190 -40.43 7.01 3.83
CA LEU A 190 -41.74 7.66 4.02
C LEU A 190 -42.44 7.04 5.23
#